data_c11940d49028174097f60f284576ae97
#
_entry.id   c11940d49028174097f60f284576ae97
#
_cell.length_a   1.000
_cell.length_b   1.000
_cell.length_c   1.000
_cell.angle_alpha   90.00
_cell.angle_beta   90.00
_cell.angle_gamma   90.00
#
_symmetry.space_group_name_H-M   'P 1'
#
loop_
_entity.id
_entity.type
_entity.pdbx_description
1 polymer ?
#
loop_
_entity_poly.entity_id
_entity_poly.type
_entity_poly.pdbx_seq_one_letter_code
_entity_poly.pdbx_strand_id
1 'polypeptide(L)'
;MPLPTSPDVILAPGDPIPAQLLNALQQYVVASYEPRRVMNPGPVVDEPGPTATWTYSYDGVLSASNDGEACRRDLGPLPVGRTLQSIEVQADVPGAGVSQLSITLQVADEDGSVSNASTMSTVSSGLQTITLTPTAGNEVVQDNCRYFLRFATTDSTIALGSDFQIYNITLVFA
;
A
#
# COMPACT_ATOMS: atom_id res chain seq x y z
N MET A 1 14.00 -11.42 -10.45
CA MET A 1 14.39 -12.72 -11.02
C MET A 1 14.93 -12.47 -12.42
N PRO A 2 16.16 -12.88 -12.79
CA PRO A 2 16.64 -12.71 -14.15
C PRO A 2 15.78 -13.53 -15.12
N LEU A 3 15.57 -13.01 -16.31
CA LEU A 3 14.90 -13.72 -17.39
C LEU A 3 15.60 -15.05 -17.65
N PRO A 4 14.88 -16.17 -17.79
CA PRO A 4 15.48 -17.41 -18.22
C PRO A 4 16.14 -17.19 -19.58
N THR A 5 17.38 -17.60 -19.71
CA THR A 5 18.18 -17.42 -20.94
C THR A 5 17.84 -18.45 -22.02
N SER A 6 17.02 -19.44 -21.66
CA SER A 6 16.49 -20.46 -22.56
C SER A 6 15.10 -20.90 -22.10
N PRO A 7 14.19 -21.28 -22.99
CA PRO A 7 12.89 -21.78 -22.59
C PRO A 7 13.03 -23.16 -21.91
N ASP A 8 12.42 -23.33 -20.73
CA ASP A 8 12.40 -24.60 -20.02
C ASP A 8 11.51 -25.65 -20.72
N VAL A 9 10.61 -25.20 -21.58
CA VAL A 9 9.71 -26.06 -22.36
C VAL A 9 9.70 -25.60 -23.81
N ILE A 10 10.03 -26.52 -24.71
CA ILE A 10 9.88 -26.30 -26.15
C ILE A 10 8.64 -27.08 -26.61
N LEU A 11 7.63 -26.36 -27.07
CA LEU A 11 6.42 -26.96 -27.64
C LEU A 11 6.56 -27.10 -29.16
N ALA A 12 6.18 -28.25 -29.69
CA ALA A 12 6.07 -28.44 -31.15
C ALA A 12 4.80 -27.77 -31.70
N PRO A 13 4.74 -27.41 -32.98
CA PRO A 13 3.54 -26.89 -33.59
C PRO A 13 2.37 -27.88 -33.44
N GLY A 14 1.31 -27.42 -32.79
CA GLY A 14 0.11 -28.23 -32.51
C GLY A 14 0.05 -28.86 -31.13
N ASP A 15 1.09 -28.76 -30.33
CA ASP A 15 1.02 -29.23 -28.95
C ASP A 15 0.07 -28.37 -28.10
N PRO A 16 -0.76 -28.99 -27.24
CA PRO A 16 -1.60 -28.24 -26.34
C PRO A 16 -0.73 -27.53 -25.30
N ILE A 17 -0.98 -26.24 -25.10
CA ILE A 17 -0.28 -25.46 -24.05
C ILE A 17 -0.87 -25.87 -22.70
N PRO A 18 -0.09 -26.47 -21.78
CA PRO A 18 -0.58 -26.79 -20.45
C PRO A 18 -1.07 -25.55 -19.70
N ALA A 19 -2.21 -25.65 -19.01
CA ALA A 19 -2.74 -24.53 -18.22
C ALA A 19 -1.74 -24.00 -17.19
N GLN A 20 -0.91 -24.88 -16.64
CA GLN A 20 0.17 -24.52 -15.72
C GLN A 20 1.21 -23.60 -16.37
N LEU A 21 1.57 -23.84 -17.62
CA LEU A 21 2.51 -23.01 -18.37
C LEU A 21 1.92 -21.63 -18.67
N LEU A 22 0.64 -21.57 -19.04
CA LEU A 22 -0.07 -20.30 -19.24
C LEU A 22 -0.16 -19.50 -17.93
N ASN A 23 -0.48 -20.13 -16.83
CA ASN A 23 -0.54 -19.48 -15.52
C ASN A 23 0.84 -18.98 -15.10
N ALA A 24 1.90 -19.76 -15.27
CA ALA A 24 3.26 -19.34 -14.99
C ALA A 24 3.69 -18.17 -15.89
N LEU A 25 3.33 -18.19 -17.17
CA LEU A 25 3.60 -17.09 -18.09
C LEU A 25 2.84 -15.82 -17.70
N GLN A 26 1.57 -15.93 -17.32
CA GLN A 26 0.79 -14.79 -16.83
C GLN A 26 1.38 -14.21 -15.56
N GLN A 27 1.73 -15.04 -14.58
CA GLN A 27 2.39 -14.59 -13.36
C GLN A 27 3.73 -13.92 -13.67
N TYR A 28 4.50 -14.47 -14.58
CA TYR A 28 5.77 -13.90 -15.00
C TYR A 28 5.61 -12.55 -15.71
N VAL A 29 4.65 -12.43 -16.62
CA VAL A 29 4.33 -11.19 -17.34
C VAL A 29 3.89 -10.11 -16.34
N VAL A 30 2.95 -10.42 -15.44
CA VAL A 30 2.49 -9.49 -14.40
C VAL A 30 3.65 -9.09 -13.50
N ALA A 31 4.48 -10.05 -13.08
CA ALA A 31 5.64 -9.77 -12.22
C ALA A 31 6.72 -8.92 -12.90
N SER A 32 6.89 -9.03 -14.24
CA SER A 32 7.95 -8.34 -14.97
C SER A 32 7.57 -6.94 -15.43
N TYR A 33 6.28 -6.67 -15.63
CA TYR A 33 5.82 -5.43 -16.25
C TYR A 33 5.35 -4.34 -15.29
N GLU A 34 5.13 -4.64 -14.01
CA GLU A 34 4.69 -3.65 -13.02
C GLU A 34 5.68 -3.50 -11.85
N PRO A 35 6.89 -2.91 -12.09
CA PRO A 35 7.78 -2.57 -10.98
C PRO A 35 7.18 -1.49 -10.07
N ARG A 36 6.18 -0.76 -10.58
CA ARG A 36 5.43 0.27 -9.84
C ARG A 36 3.94 0.09 -10.08
N ARG A 37 3.18 0.00 -8.99
CA ARG A 37 1.72 -0.02 -9.02
C ARG A 37 1.19 1.23 -8.34
N VAL A 38 0.53 2.09 -9.11
CA VAL A 38 -0.16 3.27 -8.57
C VAL A 38 -1.61 2.92 -8.27
N MET A 39 -2.10 3.33 -7.11
CA MET A 39 -3.47 3.09 -6.68
C MET A 39 -4.06 4.29 -5.94
N ASN A 40 -5.37 4.42 -6.02
CA ASN A 40 -6.09 5.42 -5.24
C ASN A 40 -6.09 5.08 -3.75
N PRO A 41 -6.08 6.07 -2.85
CA PRO A 41 -6.05 5.84 -1.40
C PRO A 41 -7.34 5.21 -0.83
N GLY A 42 -8.46 5.29 -1.52
CA GLY A 42 -9.74 4.73 -1.09
C GLY A 42 -10.22 3.55 -1.95
N PRO A 43 -11.30 2.86 -1.56
CA PRO A 43 -12.01 3.04 -0.29
C PRO A 43 -11.20 2.52 0.92
N VAL A 44 -11.55 3.02 2.09
CA VAL A 44 -10.94 2.64 3.38
C VAL A 44 -11.99 2.11 4.35
N VAL A 45 -11.52 1.44 5.39
CA VAL A 45 -12.33 1.04 6.54
C VAL A 45 -11.84 1.83 7.75
N ASP A 46 -12.74 2.61 8.36
CA ASP A 46 -12.43 3.34 9.58
C ASP A 46 -12.18 2.39 10.75
N GLU A 47 -11.20 2.71 11.57
CA GLU A 47 -11.01 2.02 12.83
C GLU A 47 -12.03 2.51 13.86
N PRO A 48 -12.51 1.64 14.76
CA PRO A 48 -13.43 2.06 15.80
C PRO A 48 -12.82 3.17 16.66
N GLY A 49 -13.43 4.34 16.64
CA GLY A 49 -13.03 5.50 17.45
C GLY A 49 -14.23 6.42 17.68
N PRO A 50 -14.16 7.33 18.66
CA PRO A 50 -15.34 8.10 19.08
C PRO A 50 -15.86 9.11 18.06
N THR A 51 -15.09 9.49 17.04
CA THR A 51 -15.48 10.54 16.08
C THR A 51 -14.87 10.37 14.70
N ALA A 52 -14.24 9.24 14.42
CA ALA A 52 -13.42 9.07 13.24
C ALA A 52 -14.25 8.96 11.96
N THR A 53 -13.97 9.81 11.01
CA THR A 53 -14.42 9.62 9.63
C THR A 53 -13.36 10.09 8.65
N TRP A 54 -12.64 9.14 8.09
CA TRP A 54 -11.91 9.38 6.87
C TRP A 54 -12.90 9.40 5.71
N THR A 55 -12.93 10.47 4.97
CA THR A 55 -13.84 10.66 3.85
C THR A 55 -13.09 10.45 2.54
N TYR A 56 -13.60 9.56 1.70
CA TYR A 56 -13.10 9.37 0.35
C TYR A 56 -13.98 10.13 -0.63
N SER A 57 -13.42 11.12 -1.29
CA SER A 57 -14.13 11.99 -2.20
C SER A 57 -14.21 11.43 -3.63
N TYR A 58 -15.13 11.97 -4.42
CA TYR A 58 -15.35 11.55 -5.81
C TYR A 58 -14.12 11.79 -6.71
N ASP A 59 -13.30 12.79 -6.40
CA ASP A 59 -12.06 13.11 -7.12
C ASP A 59 -10.86 12.22 -6.72
N GLY A 60 -11.09 11.23 -5.87
CA GLY A 60 -10.09 10.24 -5.53
C GLY A 60 -9.19 10.63 -4.36
N VAL A 61 -9.54 11.66 -3.59
CA VAL A 61 -8.80 12.10 -2.42
C VAL A 61 -9.38 11.48 -1.16
N LEU A 62 -8.52 10.95 -0.29
CA LEU A 62 -8.88 10.50 1.04
C LEU A 62 -8.49 11.60 2.03
N SER A 63 -9.44 12.06 2.85
CA SER A 63 -9.22 13.15 3.79
C SER A 63 -9.71 12.85 5.21
N ALA A 64 -9.04 13.45 6.20
CA ALA A 64 -9.42 13.44 7.61
C ALA A 64 -9.34 14.85 8.18
N SER A 65 -10.36 15.26 8.91
CA SER A 65 -10.50 16.61 9.45
C SER A 65 -10.33 16.73 10.95
N ASN A 66 -10.13 15.61 11.66
CA ASN A 66 -10.02 15.60 13.12
C ASN A 66 -8.78 14.85 13.61
N ASP A 67 -8.47 15.05 14.86
CA ASP A 67 -7.44 14.36 15.60
C ASP A 67 -7.88 12.94 16.02
N GLY A 68 -6.90 12.04 16.07
CA GLY A 68 -7.09 10.67 16.55
C GLY A 68 -7.86 9.77 15.58
N GLU A 69 -8.08 10.22 14.35
CA GLU A 69 -8.72 9.42 13.32
C GLU A 69 -7.77 8.38 12.74
N ALA A 70 -8.25 7.16 12.58
CA ALA A 70 -7.50 6.11 11.93
C ALA A 70 -8.37 5.30 10.97
N CYS A 71 -7.78 4.94 9.85
CA CYS A 71 -8.43 4.06 8.88
C CYS A 71 -7.43 3.08 8.26
N ARG A 72 -7.95 2.05 7.61
CA ARG A 72 -7.16 1.05 6.88
C ARG A 72 -7.54 0.99 5.42
N ARG A 73 -6.53 0.96 4.57
CA ARG A 73 -6.63 0.70 3.14
C ARG A 73 -6.09 -0.69 2.84
N ASP A 74 -6.94 -1.56 2.34
CA ASP A 74 -6.50 -2.86 1.80
C ASP A 74 -5.74 -2.63 0.47
N LEU A 75 -4.52 -3.13 0.38
CA LEU A 75 -3.70 -3.02 -0.83
C LEU A 75 -4.11 -4.04 -1.91
N GLY A 76 -5.07 -4.91 -1.59
CA GLY A 76 -5.49 -5.99 -2.47
C GLY A 76 -4.41 -7.05 -2.65
N PRO A 77 -4.57 -7.95 -3.62
CA PRO A 77 -3.59 -8.99 -3.88
C PRO A 77 -2.28 -8.38 -4.38
N LEU A 78 -1.20 -8.71 -3.70
CA LEU A 78 0.17 -8.34 -4.09
C LEU A 78 0.86 -9.54 -4.77
N PRO A 79 1.86 -9.28 -5.63
CA PRO A 79 2.58 -10.35 -6.33
C PRO A 79 3.46 -11.16 -5.35
N VAL A 80 3.03 -12.37 -5.04
CA VAL A 80 3.71 -13.28 -4.11
C VAL A 80 5.15 -13.56 -4.56
N GLY A 81 6.07 -13.58 -3.61
CA GLY A 81 7.48 -13.83 -3.83
C GLY A 81 8.29 -12.64 -4.36
N ARG A 82 7.62 -11.51 -4.67
CA ARG A 82 8.34 -10.28 -5.02
C ARG A 82 8.74 -9.48 -3.79
N THR A 83 9.81 -8.73 -3.94
CA THR A 83 10.27 -7.82 -2.90
C THR A 83 9.56 -6.48 -3.03
N LEU A 84 8.78 -6.10 -2.02
CA LEU A 84 8.23 -4.76 -1.86
C LEU A 84 9.36 -3.85 -1.36
N GLN A 85 9.90 -3.02 -2.24
CA GLN A 85 11.03 -2.13 -1.91
C GLN A 85 10.60 -0.94 -1.09
N SER A 86 9.50 -0.30 -1.52
CA SER A 86 8.94 0.86 -0.84
C SER A 86 7.47 1.06 -1.17
N ILE A 87 6.83 1.85 -0.32
CA ILE A 87 5.50 2.41 -0.54
C ILE A 87 5.64 3.92 -0.47
N GLU A 88 5.29 4.60 -1.53
CA GLU A 88 5.28 6.05 -1.62
C GLU A 88 3.85 6.55 -1.49
N VAL A 89 3.58 7.41 -0.53
CA VAL A 89 2.27 8.03 -0.30
C VAL A 89 2.38 9.52 -0.54
N GLN A 90 1.63 10.04 -1.49
CA GLN A 90 1.52 11.47 -1.72
C GLN A 90 0.43 12.04 -0.81
N ALA A 91 0.82 12.92 0.10
CA ALA A 91 -0.07 13.50 1.09
C ALA A 91 0.15 15.00 1.24
N ASP A 92 -0.91 15.72 1.60
CA ASP A 92 -0.84 17.09 2.09
C ASP A 92 -1.17 17.11 3.58
N VAL A 93 -0.24 17.65 4.36
CA VAL A 93 -0.34 17.72 5.82
C VAL A 93 -0.60 19.17 6.21
N PRO A 94 -1.67 19.46 6.97
CA PRO A 94 -2.01 20.83 7.33
C PRO A 94 -0.88 21.50 8.11
N GLY A 95 -0.69 22.82 7.86
CA GLY A 95 0.42 23.59 8.41
C GLY A 95 0.17 24.22 9.77
N ALA A 96 -0.99 24.03 10.36
CA ALA A 96 -1.36 24.66 11.63
C ALA A 96 -1.22 23.67 12.78
N GLY A 97 -0.31 23.95 13.70
CA GLY A 97 -0.09 23.14 14.89
C GLY A 97 0.95 22.03 14.71
N VAL A 98 0.95 21.06 15.60
CA VAL A 98 1.83 19.88 15.56
C VAL A 98 1.06 18.73 14.92
N SER A 99 0.64 18.93 13.67
CA SER A 99 -0.08 17.91 12.91
C SER A 99 0.85 16.78 12.51
N GLN A 100 0.47 15.56 12.79
CA GLN A 100 1.23 14.37 12.41
C GLN A 100 0.35 13.38 11.68
N LEU A 101 0.77 13.00 10.48
CA LEU A 101 0.23 11.85 9.76
C LEU A 101 1.17 10.66 9.97
N SER A 102 0.64 9.61 10.58
CA SER A 102 1.34 8.33 10.72
C SER A 102 0.81 7.34 9.69
N ILE A 103 1.72 6.74 8.95
CA ILE A 103 1.39 5.71 7.95
C ILE A 103 2.11 4.43 8.37
N THR A 104 1.35 3.34 8.51
CA THR A 104 1.89 2.04 8.92
C THR A 104 1.52 0.99 7.89
N LEU A 105 2.53 0.27 7.38
CA LEU A 105 2.31 -0.97 6.65
C LEU A 105 2.01 -2.08 7.65
N GLN A 106 0.87 -2.70 7.53
CA GLN A 106 0.42 -3.84 8.34
C GLN A 106 0.29 -5.08 7.47
N VAL A 107 0.70 -6.21 8.02
CA VAL A 107 0.54 -7.53 7.43
C VAL A 107 -0.34 -8.36 8.35
N ALA A 108 -1.42 -8.89 7.80
CA ALA A 108 -2.28 -9.84 8.50
C ALA A 108 -2.01 -11.24 7.95
N ASP A 109 -1.63 -12.13 8.84
CA ASP A 109 -1.36 -13.53 8.55
C ASP A 109 -2.66 -14.34 8.43
N GLU A 110 -2.56 -15.57 7.98
CA GLU A 110 -3.69 -16.49 7.79
C GLU A 110 -4.47 -16.76 9.08
N ASP A 111 -3.80 -16.73 10.24
CA ASP A 111 -4.42 -16.89 11.56
C ASP A 111 -5.16 -15.63 12.06
N GLY A 112 -5.10 -14.55 11.29
CA GLY A 112 -5.69 -13.24 11.62
C GLY A 112 -4.82 -12.36 12.52
N SER A 113 -3.60 -12.79 12.86
CA SER A 113 -2.65 -11.93 13.57
C SER A 113 -2.20 -10.77 12.67
N VAL A 114 -2.05 -9.58 13.25
CA VAL A 114 -1.65 -8.37 12.52
C VAL A 114 -0.33 -7.86 13.08
N SER A 115 0.66 -7.73 12.22
CA SER A 115 1.97 -7.18 12.54
C SER A 115 2.23 -5.86 11.80
N ASN A 116 3.05 -4.99 12.39
CA ASN A 116 3.50 -3.76 11.73
C ASN A 116 4.81 -4.03 11.01
N ALA A 117 4.79 -3.99 9.69
CA ALA A 117 5.95 -4.22 8.85
C ALA A 117 6.78 -2.96 8.58
N SER A 118 6.21 -1.79 8.74
CA SER A 118 6.89 -0.49 8.66
C SER A 118 5.99 0.60 9.21
N THR A 119 6.58 1.63 9.81
CA THR A 119 5.85 2.83 10.23
C THR A 119 6.67 4.07 9.90
N MET A 120 6.03 5.07 9.33
CA MET A 120 6.59 6.40 9.11
C MET A 120 5.60 7.44 9.62
N SER A 121 6.11 8.44 10.30
CA SER A 121 5.33 9.59 10.77
C SER A 121 5.97 10.87 10.24
N THR A 122 5.15 11.85 9.89
CA THR A 122 5.62 13.15 9.44
C THR A 122 4.96 14.28 10.22
N VAL A 123 5.76 15.25 10.56
CA VAL A 123 5.33 16.53 11.16
C VAL A 123 5.55 17.72 10.18
N SER A 124 6.08 17.44 9.01
CA SER A 124 6.27 18.47 7.97
C SER A 124 4.93 18.81 7.36
N SER A 125 4.63 20.10 7.20
CA SER A 125 3.42 20.57 6.54
C SER A 125 3.59 20.67 5.03
N GLY A 126 2.43 20.68 4.34
CA GLY A 126 2.33 20.83 2.90
C GLY A 126 2.35 19.52 2.13
N LEU A 127 2.30 19.67 0.82
CA LEU A 127 2.30 18.53 -0.11
C LEU A 127 3.68 17.87 -0.12
N GLN A 128 3.70 16.56 0.16
CA GLN A 128 4.92 15.76 0.24
C GLN A 128 4.71 14.32 -0.18
N THR A 129 5.80 13.63 -0.48
CA THR A 129 5.81 12.18 -0.66
C THR A 129 6.44 11.54 0.57
N ILE A 130 5.67 10.70 1.23
CA ILE A 130 6.08 9.93 2.40
C ILE A 130 6.45 8.54 1.92
N THR A 131 7.69 8.11 2.19
CA THR A 131 8.19 6.80 1.74
C THR A 131 8.33 5.86 2.93
N LEU A 132 7.62 4.73 2.87
CA LEU A 132 7.79 3.62 3.81
C LEU A 132 8.67 2.56 3.18
N THR A 133 9.64 2.06 3.93
CA THR A 133 10.44 0.90 3.55
C THR A 133 10.08 -0.25 4.50
N PRO A 134 9.66 -1.41 4.00
CA PRO A 134 9.40 -2.56 4.86
C PRO A 134 10.63 -2.93 5.69
N THR A 135 10.40 -3.33 6.93
CA THR A 135 11.48 -3.80 7.80
C THR A 135 12.02 -5.14 7.30
N ALA A 136 13.30 -5.42 7.61
CA ALA A 136 13.94 -6.67 7.22
C ALA A 136 13.11 -7.89 7.65
N GLY A 137 12.87 -8.80 6.70
CA GLY A 137 12.03 -9.98 6.86
C GLY A 137 10.56 -9.78 6.42
N ASN A 138 10.11 -8.54 6.23
CA ASN A 138 8.74 -8.22 5.76
C ASN A 138 8.71 -7.64 4.34
N GLU A 139 9.84 -7.60 3.67
CA GLU A 139 9.97 -7.05 2.32
C GLU A 139 9.46 -8.01 1.24
N VAL A 140 9.50 -9.32 1.48
CA VAL A 140 9.02 -10.31 0.50
C VAL A 140 7.53 -10.55 0.70
N VAL A 141 6.76 -10.31 -0.35
CA VAL A 141 5.32 -10.58 -0.35
C VAL A 141 5.07 -12.07 -0.17
N GLN A 142 4.36 -12.41 0.91
CA GLN A 142 4.07 -13.79 1.28
C GLN A 142 2.70 -14.22 0.75
N ASP A 143 2.56 -15.51 0.49
CA ASP A 143 1.28 -16.14 0.19
C ASP A 143 0.40 -16.17 1.45
N ASN A 144 -0.91 -16.14 1.25
CA ASN A 144 -1.91 -16.16 2.33
C ASN A 144 -1.87 -14.97 3.31
N CYS A 145 -1.07 -13.93 3.03
CA CYS A 145 -1.05 -12.70 3.81
C CYS A 145 -1.86 -11.61 3.13
N ARG A 146 -2.49 -10.76 3.94
CA ARG A 146 -3.15 -9.53 3.49
C ARG A 146 -2.35 -8.33 3.94
N TYR A 147 -2.22 -7.34 3.07
CA TYR A 147 -1.42 -6.15 3.28
C TYR A 147 -2.33 -4.92 3.35
N PHE A 148 -2.13 -4.11 4.38
CA PHE A 148 -2.92 -2.92 4.63
C PHE A 148 -2.00 -1.72 4.86
N LEU A 149 -2.45 -0.55 4.44
CA LEU A 149 -1.93 0.71 4.94
C LEU A 149 -2.89 1.26 5.99
N ARG A 150 -2.38 1.47 7.18
CA ARG A 150 -3.08 2.18 8.25
C ARG A 150 -2.63 3.64 8.21
N PHE A 151 -3.59 4.54 8.09
CA PHE A 151 -3.40 5.97 8.22
C PHE A 151 -3.94 6.39 9.59
N ALA A 152 -3.19 7.21 10.31
CA ALA A 152 -3.63 7.75 11.58
C ALA A 152 -3.17 9.19 11.72
N THR A 153 -4.08 10.04 12.17
CA THR A 153 -3.77 11.43 12.50
C THR A 153 -3.53 11.57 13.99
N THR A 154 -2.53 12.34 14.35
CA THR A 154 -2.26 12.74 15.72
C THR A 154 -2.05 14.24 15.73
N ASP A 155 -3.02 14.95 16.28
CA ASP A 155 -2.88 16.35 16.61
C ASP A 155 -3.92 16.76 17.65
N SER A 156 -3.52 17.66 18.53
CA SER A 156 -4.42 18.25 19.53
C SER A 156 -5.07 19.55 19.06
N THR A 157 -4.77 20.02 17.83
CA THR A 157 -5.19 21.35 17.39
C THR A 157 -5.31 21.50 15.87
N ILE A 158 -6.02 20.60 15.19
CA ILE A 158 -6.34 20.84 13.78
C ILE A 158 -7.23 22.08 13.71
N ALA A 159 -6.75 23.12 13.04
CA ALA A 159 -7.55 24.31 12.80
C ALA A 159 -8.73 23.92 11.92
N LEU A 160 -9.95 24.36 12.28
CA LEU A 160 -11.16 24.16 11.49
C LEU A 160 -10.89 24.59 10.04
N GLY A 161 -10.98 23.64 9.10
CA GLY A 161 -10.80 23.87 7.66
C GLY A 161 -9.45 23.41 7.08
N SER A 162 -8.60 22.75 7.86
CA SER A 162 -7.35 22.15 7.35
C SER A 162 -7.43 20.64 7.46
N ASP A 163 -7.61 19.95 6.36
CA ASP A 163 -7.74 18.51 6.31
C ASP A 163 -6.40 17.86 5.92
N PHE A 164 -6.10 16.71 6.52
CA PHE A 164 -5.12 15.80 5.95
C PHE A 164 -5.68 15.25 4.64
N GLN A 165 -4.86 15.25 3.58
CA GLN A 165 -5.28 14.74 2.28
C GLN A 165 -4.27 13.73 1.76
N ILE A 166 -4.75 12.60 1.27
CA ILE A 166 -3.95 11.57 0.62
C ILE A 166 -4.45 11.42 -0.81
N TYR A 167 -3.55 11.60 -1.77
CA TYR A 167 -3.88 11.65 -3.20
C TYR A 167 -3.63 10.33 -3.91
N ASN A 168 -2.49 9.71 -3.65
CA ASN A 168 -2.15 8.42 -4.27
C ASN A 168 -1.19 7.60 -3.41
N ILE A 169 -1.16 6.31 -3.72
CA ILE A 169 -0.25 5.33 -3.14
C ILE A 169 0.48 4.66 -4.29
N THR A 170 1.80 4.58 -4.22
CA THR A 170 2.61 3.87 -5.21
C THR A 170 3.38 2.75 -4.51
N LEU A 171 3.14 1.52 -4.92
CA LEU A 171 3.90 0.35 -4.48
C LEU A 171 5.06 0.14 -5.46
N VAL A 172 6.28 -0.02 -4.93
CA VAL A 172 7.50 -0.25 -5.72
C VAL A 172 8.03 -1.64 -5.41
N PHE A 173 8.18 -2.46 -6.43
CA PHE A 173 8.66 -3.83 -6.34
C PHE A 173 10.00 -4.02 -7.06
N ALA A 174 10.81 -4.96 -6.55
CA ALA A 174 12.00 -5.47 -7.23
C ALA A 174 11.74 -6.87 -7.79
#